data_b3394f655f2185e30c62ee6cc31962f5
#
_entry.id   b3394f655f2185e30c62ee6cc31962f5
#
_cell.length_a   1.000
_cell.length_b   1.000
_cell.length_c   1.000
_cell.angle_alpha   90.00
_cell.angle_beta   90.00
_cell.angle_gamma   90.00
#
_symmetry.space_group_name_H-M   'P 1'
#
loop_
_entity.id
_entity.type
_entity.pdbx_description
1 polymer ?
#
loop_
_entity_poly.entity_id
_entity_poly.type
_entity_poly.pdbx_seq_one_letter_code
_entity_poly.pdbx_strand_id
1 'polypeptide(L)'
;VEIPKESAPVYEKRGLHLGRDRSGYDVYVPLDLLAKHALLAGVPGSGKTYSMLHISSQLSGEYAIPVLVLEPAKKEYRALARNTKMPDLAVFSPGAAGSFPLRINPFEFPAGLKLSEHITNLVQVFEGAFDLTPPMPFLVSEGIEQVYRDHGWYPFEVNDGSRSYPSIRELYDKVAKLLDASDYAPEIRSNLKSCLQVRIGSLITREMGNVFDVPASTLSPEEWLQATCVIELESLGPDAANFLTLLLMTLIRELLRQHPKAAQDRPRHVIFLEEAHNLIGPSTVANAENGDAKVASTKYIVNMLAEVRALREAIVIADQLPTGLA
;
A
#
# COMPACT_ATOMS: atom_id res chain seq x y z
N VAL A 1 2.78 35.88 -5.78
CA VAL A 1 3.50 35.98 -4.50
C VAL A 1 4.96 36.11 -4.86
N GLU A 2 5.53 37.33 -4.71
CA GLU A 2 6.97 37.54 -4.82
C GLU A 2 7.67 36.85 -3.65
N ILE A 3 8.55 35.93 -3.92
CA ILE A 3 9.44 35.33 -2.92
C ILE A 3 10.47 36.41 -2.57
N PRO A 4 10.66 36.75 -1.28
CA PRO A 4 11.66 37.77 -0.89
C PRO A 4 13.05 37.38 -1.36
N LYS A 5 13.77 38.35 -1.92
CA LYS A 5 15.18 38.21 -2.35
C LYS A 5 16.16 38.24 -1.17
N GLU A 6 15.90 37.52 -0.12
CA GLU A 6 16.84 37.44 1.00
C GLU A 6 17.48 36.07 1.06
N SER A 7 18.80 36.06 0.89
CA SER A 7 19.79 35.01 0.98
C SER A 7 19.54 33.82 0.05
N ALA A 8 20.42 33.63 -0.93
CA ALA A 8 20.51 32.39 -1.67
C ALA A 8 20.57 31.23 -0.65
N PRO A 9 19.65 30.24 -0.68
CA PRO A 9 19.73 29.14 0.22
C PRO A 9 21.07 28.46 0.01
N VAL A 10 21.86 28.35 1.08
CA VAL A 10 23.09 27.55 1.07
C VAL A 10 22.60 26.10 1.01
N TYR A 11 22.46 25.55 -0.21
CA TYR A 11 22.15 24.16 -0.40
C TYR A 11 23.39 23.36 0.01
N GLU A 12 23.35 22.76 1.19
CA GLU A 12 24.37 21.75 1.52
C GLU A 12 24.30 20.67 0.44
N LYS A 13 25.46 20.31 -0.15
CA LYS A 13 25.59 19.23 -1.14
C LYS A 13 25.39 17.87 -0.46
N ARG A 14 24.28 17.70 0.28
CA ARG A 14 23.93 16.48 0.99
C ARG A 14 22.46 16.16 0.77
N GLY A 15 22.19 14.96 0.29
CA GLY A 15 20.84 14.46 0.07
C GLY A 15 20.51 14.27 -1.40
N LEU A 16 19.24 14.23 -1.72
CA LEU A 16 18.74 14.00 -3.07
C LEU A 16 18.97 15.22 -3.96
N HIS A 17 19.70 15.04 -5.06
CA HIS A 17 19.86 16.04 -6.07
C HIS A 17 18.58 16.14 -6.91
N LEU A 18 17.89 17.28 -6.88
CA LEU A 18 16.65 17.48 -7.65
C LEU A 18 16.87 18.09 -9.03
N GLY A 19 18.05 18.66 -9.28
CA GLY A 19 18.37 19.37 -10.52
C GLY A 19 18.98 20.73 -10.25
N ARG A 20 18.80 21.68 -11.20
CA ARG A 20 19.33 23.05 -11.08
C ARG A 20 18.21 24.06 -11.06
N ASP A 21 18.39 25.09 -10.25
CA ASP A 21 17.50 26.23 -10.25
C ASP A 21 17.71 27.12 -11.51
N ARG A 22 16.90 28.19 -11.64
CA ARG A 22 16.98 29.13 -12.77
C ARG A 22 18.31 29.88 -12.82
N SER A 23 19.05 29.94 -11.73
CA SER A 23 20.35 30.59 -11.61
C SER A 23 21.51 29.61 -11.87
N GLY A 24 21.21 28.33 -12.13
CA GLY A 24 22.18 27.27 -12.42
C GLY A 24 22.78 26.60 -11.18
N TYR A 25 22.29 26.89 -9.96
CA TYR A 25 22.73 26.24 -8.73
C TYR A 25 22.05 24.87 -8.56
N ASP A 26 22.85 23.88 -8.17
CA ASP A 26 22.33 22.55 -7.86
C ASP A 26 21.46 22.58 -6.60
N VAL A 27 20.28 21.98 -6.68
CA VAL A 27 19.29 21.92 -5.60
C VAL A 27 19.30 20.53 -4.98
N TYR A 28 19.46 20.46 -3.65
CA TYR A 28 19.47 19.23 -2.88
C TYR A 28 18.39 19.24 -1.82
N VAL A 29 17.79 18.09 -1.55
CA VAL A 29 16.87 17.87 -0.42
C VAL A 29 17.51 16.89 0.54
N PRO A 30 17.75 17.30 1.79
CA PRO A 30 18.28 16.41 2.83
C PRO A 30 17.37 15.18 3.05
N LEU A 31 17.98 14.02 3.27
CA LEU A 31 17.24 12.76 3.42
C LEU A 31 16.33 12.74 4.66
N ASP A 32 16.69 13.45 5.72
CA ASP A 32 15.85 13.57 6.92
C ASP A 32 14.54 14.32 6.65
N LEU A 33 14.54 15.26 5.69
CA LEU A 33 13.32 15.95 5.26
C LEU A 33 12.39 15.01 4.49
N LEU A 34 12.92 14.08 3.72
CA LEU A 34 12.10 13.10 3.00
C LEU A 34 11.30 12.21 3.97
N ALA A 35 11.83 11.91 5.16
CA ALA A 35 11.10 11.19 6.19
C ALA A 35 9.82 11.90 6.68
N LYS A 36 9.61 13.18 6.29
CA LYS A 36 8.38 13.94 6.55
C LYS A 36 7.35 13.82 5.44
N HIS A 37 7.55 12.91 4.51
CA HIS A 37 6.81 12.72 3.27
C HIS A 37 7.04 13.83 2.24
N ALA A 38 6.68 13.57 0.99
CA ALA A 38 6.80 14.53 -0.10
C ALA A 38 5.60 14.45 -1.05
N LEU A 39 5.22 15.61 -1.61
CA LEU A 39 4.20 15.71 -2.64
C LEU A 39 4.82 16.33 -3.90
N LEU A 40 4.72 15.61 -5.02
CA LEU A 40 5.04 16.10 -6.34
C LEU A 40 3.75 16.41 -7.10
N ALA A 41 3.39 17.68 -7.16
CA ALA A 41 2.19 18.15 -7.85
C ALA A 41 2.55 18.78 -9.20
N GLY A 42 1.76 18.50 -10.23
CA GLY A 42 1.94 19.12 -11.54
C GLY A 42 1.01 18.56 -12.60
N VAL A 43 0.74 19.34 -13.63
CA VAL A 43 -0.08 18.94 -14.77
C VAL A 43 0.55 17.77 -15.56
N PRO A 44 -0.23 17.06 -16.41
CA PRO A 44 0.32 16.06 -17.32
C PRO A 44 1.48 16.63 -18.13
N GLY A 45 2.55 15.82 -18.28
CA GLY A 45 3.76 16.23 -19.03
C GLY A 45 4.70 17.19 -18.29
N SER A 46 4.43 17.55 -17.03
CA SER A 46 5.32 18.43 -16.23
C SER A 46 6.61 17.76 -15.74
N GLY A 47 6.80 16.46 -15.98
CA GLY A 47 8.00 15.73 -15.57
C GLY A 47 7.89 15.03 -14.20
N LYS A 48 6.67 14.88 -13.63
CA LYS A 48 6.48 14.17 -12.33
C LYS A 48 7.13 12.79 -12.32
N THR A 49 6.76 11.94 -13.26
CA THR A 49 7.31 10.57 -13.34
C THR A 49 8.82 10.59 -13.52
N TYR A 50 9.36 11.52 -14.32
CA TYR A 50 10.82 11.68 -14.45
C TYR A 50 11.47 12.05 -13.11
N SER A 51 10.87 12.94 -12.33
CA SER A 51 11.36 13.30 -11.00
C SER A 51 11.29 12.12 -10.03
N MET A 52 10.20 11.34 -10.08
CA MET A 52 10.06 10.11 -9.29
C MET A 52 11.14 9.08 -9.64
N LEU A 53 11.36 8.81 -10.94
CA LEU A 53 12.42 7.93 -11.43
C LEU A 53 13.80 8.40 -10.97
N HIS A 54 14.07 9.71 -11.04
CA HIS A 54 15.34 10.29 -10.60
C HIS A 54 15.56 10.14 -9.10
N ILE A 55 14.56 10.43 -8.29
CA ILE A 55 14.61 10.30 -6.82
C ILE A 55 14.79 8.83 -6.42
N SER A 56 13.97 7.91 -6.97
CA SER A 56 14.05 6.48 -6.65
C SER A 56 15.40 5.87 -7.02
N SER A 57 15.96 6.28 -8.17
CA SER A 57 17.30 5.87 -8.61
C SER A 57 18.41 6.29 -7.64
N GLN A 58 18.34 7.51 -7.09
CA GLN A 58 19.31 7.96 -6.09
C GLN A 58 19.12 7.22 -4.76
N LEU A 59 17.87 7.10 -4.27
CA LEU A 59 17.57 6.41 -3.02
C LEU A 59 18.14 4.99 -3.00
N SER A 60 17.79 4.19 -4.00
CA SER A 60 18.24 2.82 -4.08
C SER A 60 19.72 2.72 -4.50
N GLY A 61 20.13 3.43 -5.56
CA GLY A 61 21.45 3.26 -6.16
C GLY A 61 22.59 3.96 -5.44
N GLU A 62 22.34 5.08 -4.74
CA GLU A 62 23.39 5.87 -4.08
C GLU A 62 23.32 5.77 -2.56
N TYR A 63 22.11 5.67 -2.01
CA TYR A 63 21.91 5.65 -0.55
C TYR A 63 21.59 4.27 0.02
N ALA A 64 21.41 3.26 -0.83
CA ALA A 64 20.99 1.91 -0.44
C ALA A 64 19.72 1.93 0.44
N ILE A 65 18.77 2.78 0.07
CA ILE A 65 17.44 2.85 0.71
C ILE A 65 16.46 2.12 -0.20
N PRO A 66 15.85 1.02 0.25
CA PRO A 66 14.87 0.27 -0.53
C PRO A 66 13.66 1.14 -0.90
N VAL A 67 13.11 0.90 -2.09
CA VAL A 67 11.94 1.64 -2.57
C VAL A 67 10.86 0.69 -3.07
N LEU A 68 9.61 0.98 -2.74
CA LEU A 68 8.42 0.35 -3.31
C LEU A 68 7.70 1.38 -4.17
N VAL A 69 7.60 1.11 -5.48
CA VAL A 69 6.86 1.97 -6.41
C VAL A 69 5.53 1.31 -6.74
N LEU A 70 4.44 2.00 -6.51
CA LEU A 70 3.08 1.59 -6.87
C LEU A 70 2.63 2.42 -8.09
N GLU A 71 2.65 1.79 -9.27
CA GLU A 71 2.40 2.43 -10.57
C GLU A 71 1.01 2.02 -11.10
N PRO A 72 -0.04 2.86 -10.95
CA PRO A 72 -1.41 2.49 -11.32
C PRO A 72 -1.67 2.52 -12.82
N ALA A 73 -0.93 3.29 -13.59
CA ALA A 73 -1.10 3.44 -15.02
C ALA A 73 0.23 3.66 -15.71
N LYS A 74 0.41 3.06 -16.89
CA LYS A 74 1.65 3.08 -17.66
C LYS A 74 2.69 2.07 -17.12
N LYS A 75 3.84 1.97 -17.78
CA LYS A 75 4.95 1.06 -17.40
C LYS A 75 6.28 1.81 -17.53
N GLU A 76 6.29 3.05 -17.02
CA GLU A 76 7.42 3.96 -17.19
C GLU A 76 8.60 3.57 -16.29
N TYR A 77 8.32 3.01 -15.11
CA TYR A 77 9.35 2.59 -14.16
C TYR A 77 10.16 1.37 -14.60
N ARG A 78 9.72 0.63 -15.60
CA ARG A 78 10.57 -0.40 -16.27
C ARG A 78 11.87 0.15 -16.79
N ALA A 79 11.95 1.45 -17.07
CA ALA A 79 13.18 2.11 -17.46
C ALA A 79 14.27 1.98 -16.38
N LEU A 80 13.91 1.91 -15.10
CA LEU A 80 14.84 1.70 -13.99
C LEU A 80 15.53 0.34 -14.03
N ALA A 81 14.89 -0.70 -14.59
CA ALA A 81 15.49 -2.03 -14.73
C ALA A 81 16.74 -2.05 -15.64
N ARG A 82 16.93 -0.98 -16.44
CA ARG A 82 18.13 -0.78 -17.25
C ARG A 82 19.20 0.04 -16.53
N ASN A 83 18.91 0.53 -15.34
CA ASN A 83 19.85 1.34 -14.56
C ASN A 83 20.86 0.45 -13.85
N THR A 84 22.12 0.54 -14.23
CA THR A 84 23.21 -0.25 -13.61
C THR A 84 23.43 0.03 -12.13
N LYS A 85 22.89 1.14 -11.61
CA LYS A 85 22.91 1.48 -10.17
C LYS A 85 21.84 0.76 -9.37
N MET A 86 20.90 0.05 -10.00
CA MET A 86 19.79 -0.66 -9.38
C MET A 86 19.72 -2.11 -9.87
N PRO A 87 20.78 -2.91 -9.66
CA PRO A 87 20.86 -4.28 -10.23
C PRO A 87 19.80 -5.23 -9.65
N ASP A 88 19.35 -4.98 -8.43
CA ASP A 88 18.41 -5.84 -7.69
C ASP A 88 16.96 -5.34 -7.79
N LEU A 89 16.65 -4.44 -8.74
CA LEU A 89 15.29 -3.97 -8.94
C LEU A 89 14.40 -5.09 -9.49
N ALA A 90 13.37 -5.44 -8.74
CA ALA A 90 12.30 -6.33 -9.19
C ALA A 90 11.12 -5.53 -9.77
N VAL A 91 10.59 -5.97 -10.92
CA VAL A 91 9.38 -5.39 -11.52
C VAL A 91 8.31 -6.46 -11.56
N PHE A 92 7.23 -6.28 -10.83
CA PHE A 92 6.10 -7.17 -10.79
C PHE A 92 4.91 -6.61 -11.58
N SER A 93 4.25 -7.48 -12.32
CA SER A 93 3.03 -7.12 -13.09
C SER A 93 1.93 -8.11 -12.71
N PRO A 94 1.22 -7.88 -11.59
CA PRO A 94 0.16 -8.77 -11.13
C PRO A 94 -0.90 -8.98 -12.22
N GLY A 95 -1.29 -10.22 -12.46
CA GLY A 95 -2.32 -10.58 -13.43
C GLY A 95 -1.89 -10.54 -14.91
N ALA A 96 -0.69 -10.07 -15.24
CA ALA A 96 -0.19 -10.05 -16.62
C ALA A 96 0.51 -11.38 -16.99
N ALA A 97 0.22 -11.90 -18.17
CA ALA A 97 0.91 -13.08 -18.69
C ALA A 97 2.37 -12.74 -19.06
N GLY A 98 3.33 -13.57 -18.65
CA GLY A 98 4.74 -13.51 -19.08
C GLY A 98 5.64 -12.51 -18.34
N SER A 99 5.17 -11.89 -17.28
CA SER A 99 5.97 -11.04 -16.37
C SER A 99 6.29 -11.80 -15.08
N PHE A 100 7.16 -11.24 -14.25
CA PHE A 100 7.39 -11.77 -12.91
C PHE A 100 6.06 -11.77 -12.12
N PRO A 101 5.48 -12.94 -11.82
CA PRO A 101 4.19 -12.99 -11.16
C PRO A 101 4.32 -12.49 -9.74
N LEU A 102 3.51 -11.50 -9.37
CA LEU A 102 3.31 -11.17 -7.98
C LEU A 102 2.24 -12.10 -7.42
N ARG A 103 2.57 -12.77 -6.33
CA ARG A 103 1.64 -13.51 -5.48
C ARG A 103 1.72 -12.91 -4.10
N ILE A 104 0.59 -12.66 -3.48
CA ILE A 104 0.53 -12.13 -2.14
C ILE A 104 -0.65 -12.73 -1.39
N ASN A 105 -0.34 -13.46 -0.32
CA ASN A 105 -1.36 -13.94 0.60
C ASN A 105 -1.65 -12.86 1.63
N PRO A 106 -2.85 -12.25 1.64
CA PRO A 106 -3.18 -11.16 2.56
C PRO A 106 -3.18 -11.55 4.04
N PHE A 107 -3.17 -12.84 4.34
CA PHE A 107 -3.18 -13.37 5.70
C PHE A 107 -1.78 -13.58 6.27
N GLU A 108 -0.72 -13.46 5.47
CA GLU A 108 0.65 -13.44 5.99
C GLU A 108 0.92 -12.13 6.71
N PHE A 109 1.55 -12.23 7.87
CA PHE A 109 1.90 -11.06 8.68
C PHE A 109 3.26 -11.24 9.36
N PRO A 110 3.93 -10.12 9.74
CA PRO A 110 5.29 -10.17 10.26
C PRO A 110 5.45 -11.01 11.51
N ALA A 111 6.61 -11.66 11.63
CA ALA A 111 7.01 -12.32 12.87
C ALA A 111 7.05 -11.30 14.02
N GLY A 112 6.62 -11.73 15.22
CA GLY A 112 6.55 -10.87 16.39
C GLY A 112 5.27 -10.02 16.50
N LEU A 113 4.45 -9.90 15.46
CA LEU A 113 3.18 -9.20 15.49
C LEU A 113 2.08 -10.06 16.12
N LYS A 114 1.17 -9.43 16.88
CA LYS A 114 -0.03 -10.12 17.39
C LYS A 114 -1.07 -10.26 16.30
N LEU A 115 -1.71 -11.43 16.24
CA LEU A 115 -2.76 -11.71 15.26
C LEU A 115 -3.93 -10.70 15.35
N SER A 116 -4.39 -10.33 16.56
CA SER A 116 -5.48 -9.37 16.73
C SER A 116 -5.18 -7.99 16.13
N GLU A 117 -3.93 -7.57 16.14
CA GLU A 117 -3.50 -6.32 15.52
C GLU A 117 -3.54 -6.44 13.99
N HIS A 118 -3.02 -7.54 13.44
CA HIS A 118 -3.07 -7.81 12.01
C HIS A 118 -4.52 -7.92 11.50
N ILE A 119 -5.41 -8.64 12.20
CA ILE A 119 -6.84 -8.73 11.85
C ILE A 119 -7.46 -7.34 11.75
N THR A 120 -7.23 -6.48 12.76
CA THR A 120 -7.75 -5.12 12.76
C THR A 120 -7.27 -4.32 11.55
N ASN A 121 -5.99 -4.43 11.23
CA ASN A 121 -5.40 -3.75 10.07
C ASN A 121 -5.94 -4.31 8.74
N LEU A 122 -6.06 -5.63 8.61
CA LEU A 122 -6.57 -6.28 7.41
C LEU A 122 -8.03 -5.92 7.14
N VAL A 123 -8.88 -5.83 8.18
CA VAL A 123 -10.26 -5.34 8.04
C VAL A 123 -10.28 -3.93 7.46
N GLN A 124 -9.41 -3.04 7.93
CA GLN A 124 -9.32 -1.67 7.39
C GLN A 124 -8.85 -1.65 5.92
N VAL A 125 -8.01 -2.60 5.51
CA VAL A 125 -7.65 -2.77 4.09
C VAL A 125 -8.88 -3.14 3.27
N PHE A 126 -9.72 -4.06 3.74
CA PHE A 126 -10.97 -4.42 3.06
C PHE A 126 -11.94 -3.24 3.00
N GLU A 127 -12.12 -2.49 4.10
CA GLU A 127 -12.98 -1.30 4.13
C GLU A 127 -12.50 -0.19 3.18
N GLY A 128 -11.17 -0.02 3.06
CA GLY A 128 -10.59 0.98 2.16
C GLY A 128 -10.59 0.59 0.70
N ALA A 129 -10.66 -0.70 0.38
CA ALA A 129 -10.68 -1.19 -0.98
C ALA A 129 -12.09 -1.40 -1.54
N PHE A 130 -13.04 -1.69 -0.67
CA PHE A 130 -14.41 -2.06 -1.05
C PHE A 130 -15.43 -1.24 -0.28
N ASP A 131 -16.56 -0.90 -0.94
CA ASP A 131 -17.68 -0.23 -0.31
C ASP A 131 -18.39 -1.19 0.66
N LEU A 132 -17.91 -1.24 1.89
CA LEU A 132 -18.49 -2.08 2.93
C LEU A 132 -19.40 -1.26 3.84
N THR A 133 -20.71 -1.40 3.65
CA THR A 133 -21.70 -0.80 4.55
C THR A 133 -21.99 -1.70 5.75
N PRO A 134 -22.29 -1.16 6.94
CA PRO A 134 -22.71 -1.97 8.09
C PRO A 134 -23.88 -2.91 7.72
N PRO A 135 -23.82 -4.21 8.14
CA PRO A 135 -22.87 -4.82 9.03
C PRO A 135 -21.69 -5.53 8.34
N MET A 136 -21.42 -5.32 7.05
CA MET A 136 -20.41 -6.06 6.29
C MET A 136 -18.99 -6.01 6.90
N PRO A 137 -18.48 -4.88 7.43
CA PRO A 137 -17.15 -4.88 8.06
C PRO A 137 -17.04 -5.85 9.23
N PHE A 138 -18.10 -5.94 10.04
CA PHE A 138 -18.15 -6.90 11.15
C PHE A 138 -18.12 -8.35 10.65
N LEU A 139 -18.87 -8.67 9.60
CA LEU A 139 -18.89 -10.02 9.01
C LEU A 139 -17.54 -10.41 8.38
N VAL A 140 -16.85 -9.47 7.78
CA VAL A 140 -15.49 -9.68 7.27
C VAL A 140 -14.51 -9.92 8.42
N SER A 141 -14.58 -9.12 9.49
CA SER A 141 -13.76 -9.29 10.70
C SER A 141 -13.95 -10.66 11.34
N GLU A 142 -15.20 -11.05 11.55
CA GLU A 142 -15.55 -12.36 12.09
C GLU A 142 -15.07 -13.51 11.18
N GLY A 143 -15.26 -13.36 9.87
CA GLY A 143 -14.77 -14.32 8.87
C GLY A 143 -13.25 -14.50 8.93
N ILE A 144 -12.50 -13.39 8.97
CA ILE A 144 -11.04 -13.40 9.09
C ILE A 144 -10.61 -14.10 10.39
N GLU A 145 -11.19 -13.75 11.52
CA GLU A 145 -10.85 -14.40 12.79
C GLU A 145 -11.12 -15.91 12.75
N GLN A 146 -12.25 -16.32 12.16
CA GLN A 146 -12.61 -17.74 12.10
C GLN A 146 -11.71 -18.54 11.14
N VAL A 147 -11.30 -18.01 9.99
CA VAL A 147 -10.37 -18.74 9.12
C VAL A 147 -8.99 -18.88 9.78
N TYR A 148 -8.52 -17.90 10.53
CA TYR A 148 -7.31 -18.04 11.34
C TYR A 148 -7.45 -19.12 12.41
N ARG A 149 -8.61 -19.19 13.09
CA ARG A 149 -8.89 -20.26 14.08
C ARG A 149 -8.89 -21.66 13.46
N ASP A 150 -9.39 -21.80 12.23
CA ASP A 150 -9.35 -23.09 11.49
C ASP A 150 -7.91 -23.54 11.22
N HIS A 151 -6.96 -22.61 11.10
CA HIS A 151 -5.52 -22.87 11.02
C HIS A 151 -4.81 -22.96 12.38
N GLY A 152 -5.57 -22.97 13.49
CA GLY A 152 -5.04 -23.10 14.84
C GLY A 152 -4.47 -21.83 15.44
N TRP A 153 -4.77 -20.67 14.86
CA TRP A 153 -4.38 -19.36 15.39
C TRP A 153 -5.42 -18.83 16.39
N TYR A 154 -4.95 -18.10 17.39
CA TYR A 154 -5.80 -17.37 18.32
C TYR A 154 -5.43 -15.89 18.36
N PRO A 155 -6.41 -14.95 18.57
CA PRO A 155 -6.20 -13.51 18.43
C PRO A 155 -5.07 -12.90 19.26
N PHE A 156 -4.80 -13.45 20.43
CA PHE A 156 -3.75 -12.94 21.33
C PHE A 156 -2.35 -13.51 21.07
N GLU A 157 -2.23 -14.46 20.15
CA GLU A 157 -0.96 -15.07 19.79
C GLU A 157 -0.11 -14.16 18.94
N VAL A 158 1.20 -14.33 19.08
CA VAL A 158 2.22 -13.64 18.30
C VAL A 158 2.68 -14.58 17.18
N ASN A 159 2.92 -14.03 16.01
CA ASN A 159 3.44 -14.81 14.89
C ASN A 159 4.88 -15.28 15.19
N ASP A 160 5.06 -16.58 15.24
CA ASP A 160 6.35 -17.25 15.40
C ASP A 160 6.83 -17.97 14.11
N GLY A 161 6.06 -17.82 13.03
CA GLY A 161 6.35 -18.45 11.73
C GLY A 161 6.10 -19.97 11.67
N SER A 162 5.49 -20.56 12.71
CA SER A 162 5.36 -22.03 12.79
C SER A 162 4.10 -22.60 12.09
N ARG A 163 3.11 -21.74 11.77
CA ARG A 163 1.80 -22.19 11.28
C ARG A 163 1.54 -21.71 9.85
N SER A 164 0.66 -22.44 9.16
CA SER A 164 0.14 -22.02 7.87
C SER A 164 -0.86 -20.88 8.00
N TYR A 165 -1.01 -20.12 6.93
CA TYR A 165 -1.94 -19.01 6.85
C TYR A 165 -3.18 -19.41 6.03
N PRO A 166 -4.35 -18.80 6.33
CA PRO A 166 -5.55 -18.96 5.50
C PRO A 166 -5.34 -18.42 4.09
N SER A 167 -6.31 -18.70 3.21
CA SER A 167 -6.42 -18.12 1.87
C SER A 167 -7.65 -17.21 1.76
N ILE A 168 -7.69 -16.38 0.71
CA ILE A 168 -8.87 -15.57 0.37
C ILE A 168 -10.08 -16.45 0.07
N ARG A 169 -9.89 -17.61 -0.54
CA ARG A 169 -10.96 -18.57 -0.82
C ARG A 169 -11.59 -19.10 0.46
N GLU A 170 -10.78 -19.41 1.46
CA GLU A 170 -11.31 -19.83 2.76
C GLU A 170 -12.13 -18.73 3.42
N LEU A 171 -11.70 -17.46 3.32
CA LEU A 171 -12.50 -16.32 3.79
C LEU A 171 -13.83 -16.22 3.03
N TYR A 172 -13.80 -16.32 1.70
CA TYR A 172 -14.99 -16.29 0.86
C TYR A 172 -16.03 -17.33 1.30
N ASP A 173 -15.60 -18.57 1.48
CA ASP A 173 -16.45 -19.68 1.90
C ASP A 173 -16.91 -19.51 3.35
N LYS A 174 -16.04 -19.00 4.22
CA LYS A 174 -16.35 -18.78 5.64
C LYS A 174 -17.44 -17.73 5.83
N VAL A 175 -17.33 -16.59 5.17
CA VAL A 175 -18.34 -15.51 5.23
C VAL A 175 -19.70 -16.00 4.74
N ALA A 176 -19.73 -16.83 3.68
CA ALA A 176 -20.96 -17.43 3.20
C ALA A 176 -21.62 -18.34 4.28
N LYS A 177 -20.81 -19.18 4.95
CA LYS A 177 -21.30 -20.07 6.02
C LYS A 177 -21.79 -19.29 7.25
N LEU A 178 -21.08 -18.22 7.63
CA LEU A 178 -21.50 -17.34 8.74
C LEU A 178 -22.87 -16.71 8.48
N LEU A 179 -23.08 -16.22 7.26
CA LEU A 179 -24.37 -15.67 6.88
C LEU A 179 -25.46 -16.74 6.83
N ASP A 180 -25.19 -17.94 6.31
CA ASP A 180 -26.15 -19.04 6.29
C ASP A 180 -26.59 -19.48 7.71
N ALA A 181 -25.69 -19.36 8.70
CA ALA A 181 -25.95 -19.66 10.10
C ALA A 181 -26.53 -18.49 10.90
N SER A 182 -26.64 -17.30 10.31
CA SER A 182 -27.12 -16.09 10.99
C SER A 182 -28.64 -16.05 11.14
N ASP A 183 -29.11 -15.31 12.14
CA ASP A 183 -30.54 -15.06 12.40
C ASP A 183 -31.12 -13.89 11.55
N TYR A 184 -30.39 -13.37 10.55
CA TYR A 184 -30.91 -12.36 9.66
C TYR A 184 -32.11 -12.88 8.87
N ALA A 185 -33.08 -11.98 8.62
CA ALA A 185 -34.20 -12.29 7.72
C ALA A 185 -33.66 -12.81 6.36
N PRO A 186 -34.31 -13.78 5.72
CA PRO A 186 -33.79 -14.44 4.51
C PRO A 186 -33.38 -13.47 3.39
N GLU A 187 -34.13 -12.39 3.19
CA GLU A 187 -33.86 -11.38 2.19
C GLU A 187 -32.57 -10.58 2.53
N ILE A 188 -32.43 -10.13 3.78
CA ILE A 188 -31.25 -9.40 4.25
C ILE A 188 -30.00 -10.29 4.13
N ARG A 189 -30.11 -11.54 4.57
CA ARG A 189 -29.04 -12.53 4.48
C ARG A 189 -28.60 -12.77 3.04
N SER A 190 -29.55 -12.94 2.11
CA SER A 190 -29.25 -13.13 0.69
C SER A 190 -28.55 -11.92 0.08
N ASN A 191 -29.00 -10.72 0.42
CA ASN A 191 -28.39 -9.48 -0.06
C ASN A 191 -26.94 -9.32 0.48
N LEU A 192 -26.73 -9.48 1.79
CA LEU A 192 -25.39 -9.38 2.39
C LEU A 192 -24.44 -10.43 1.82
N LYS A 193 -24.92 -11.67 1.65
CA LYS A 193 -24.14 -12.75 1.06
C LYS A 193 -23.69 -12.42 -0.35
N SER A 194 -24.64 -11.99 -1.20
CA SER A 194 -24.34 -11.60 -2.57
C SER A 194 -23.35 -10.42 -2.63
N CYS A 195 -23.55 -9.39 -1.82
CA CYS A 195 -22.67 -8.24 -1.74
C CYS A 195 -21.24 -8.61 -1.34
N LEU A 196 -21.06 -9.40 -0.30
CA LEU A 196 -19.75 -9.83 0.18
C LEU A 196 -19.08 -10.80 -0.77
N GLN A 197 -19.85 -11.73 -1.35
CA GLN A 197 -19.34 -12.67 -2.34
C GLN A 197 -18.84 -11.98 -3.61
N VAL A 198 -19.49 -10.92 -4.08
CA VAL A 198 -18.99 -10.14 -5.21
C VAL A 198 -17.68 -9.47 -4.89
N ARG A 199 -17.56 -8.83 -3.71
CA ARG A 199 -16.34 -8.09 -3.30
C ARG A 199 -15.14 -9.01 -3.04
N ILE A 200 -15.30 -9.99 -2.16
CA ILE A 200 -14.23 -10.97 -1.88
C ILE A 200 -13.97 -11.84 -3.11
N GLY A 201 -15.02 -12.21 -3.83
CA GLY A 201 -14.93 -13.01 -5.05
C GLY A 201 -14.16 -12.34 -6.18
N SER A 202 -14.11 -11.00 -6.22
CA SER A 202 -13.30 -10.27 -7.19
C SER A 202 -11.79 -10.56 -7.03
N LEU A 203 -11.34 -10.90 -5.83
CA LEU A 203 -9.95 -11.24 -5.53
C LEU A 203 -9.58 -12.71 -5.86
N ILE A 204 -10.57 -13.59 -6.06
CA ILE A 204 -10.32 -15.03 -6.33
C ILE A 204 -10.66 -15.44 -7.75
N THR A 205 -11.25 -14.57 -8.54
CA THR A 205 -11.68 -14.88 -9.91
C THR A 205 -10.64 -14.46 -10.95
N ARG A 206 -10.56 -15.22 -12.05
CA ARG A 206 -9.68 -14.95 -13.19
C ARG A 206 -8.21 -14.79 -12.75
N GLU A 207 -7.53 -13.80 -13.31
CA GLU A 207 -6.13 -13.50 -13.04
C GLU A 207 -5.88 -13.08 -11.59
N MET A 208 -6.90 -12.52 -10.91
CA MET A 208 -6.78 -12.08 -9.50
C MET A 208 -6.59 -13.26 -8.56
N GLY A 209 -7.19 -14.42 -8.83
CA GLY A 209 -6.94 -15.64 -8.06
C GLY A 209 -5.47 -16.06 -8.07
N ASN A 210 -4.76 -15.83 -9.16
CA ASN A 210 -3.32 -16.12 -9.23
C ASN A 210 -2.47 -15.14 -8.41
N VAL A 211 -3.02 -13.97 -8.06
CA VAL A 211 -2.35 -12.94 -7.25
C VAL A 211 -2.65 -13.15 -5.77
N PHE A 212 -3.93 -13.32 -5.39
CA PHE A 212 -4.37 -13.24 -3.99
C PHE A 212 -4.80 -14.57 -3.38
N ASP A 213 -5.30 -15.53 -4.19
CA ASP A 213 -5.77 -16.83 -3.69
C ASP A 213 -4.63 -17.86 -3.73
N VAL A 214 -3.60 -17.60 -2.94
CA VAL A 214 -2.34 -18.35 -2.92
C VAL A 214 -1.97 -18.74 -1.49
N PRO A 215 -1.29 -19.88 -1.31
CA PRO A 215 -0.89 -20.34 0.03
C PRO A 215 0.28 -19.53 0.62
N ALA A 216 1.09 -18.90 -0.24
CA ALA A 216 2.25 -18.12 0.17
C ALA A 216 2.55 -17.00 -0.83
N SER A 217 3.10 -15.90 -0.34
CA SER A 217 3.51 -14.75 -1.13
C SER A 217 4.82 -14.99 -1.89
N THR A 218 5.05 -14.21 -2.96
CA THR A 218 6.31 -14.22 -3.72
C THR A 218 7.49 -13.73 -2.88
N LEU A 219 7.25 -12.71 -2.06
CA LEU A 219 8.16 -12.21 -1.04
C LEU A 219 7.54 -12.46 0.33
N SER A 220 8.33 -12.97 1.26
CA SER A 220 7.93 -13.06 2.66
C SER A 220 7.67 -11.67 3.25
N PRO A 221 6.88 -11.54 4.33
CA PRO A 221 6.67 -10.25 4.97
C PRO A 221 7.96 -9.46 5.20
N GLU A 222 9.02 -10.09 5.68
CA GLU A 222 10.29 -9.47 6.03
C GLU A 222 11.10 -8.99 4.82
N GLU A 223 10.95 -9.64 3.67
CA GLU A 223 11.66 -9.27 2.44
C GLU A 223 11.16 -7.95 1.86
N TRP A 224 9.90 -7.57 2.10
CA TRP A 224 9.34 -6.32 1.59
C TRP A 224 10.08 -5.06 2.05
N LEU A 225 10.64 -5.04 3.26
CA LEU A 225 11.45 -3.91 3.75
C LEU A 225 12.83 -3.80 3.11
N GLN A 226 13.29 -4.83 2.45
CA GLN A 226 14.62 -4.88 1.84
C GLN A 226 14.55 -4.83 0.32
N ALA A 227 13.39 -5.17 -0.24
CA ALA A 227 13.19 -5.20 -1.67
C ALA A 227 13.12 -3.79 -2.26
N THR A 228 13.83 -3.60 -3.36
CA THR A 228 13.59 -2.47 -4.27
C THR A 228 12.74 -2.98 -5.42
N CYS A 229 11.49 -2.55 -5.49
CA CYS A 229 10.55 -3.10 -6.46
C CYS A 229 9.54 -2.08 -7.01
N VAL A 230 9.06 -2.39 -8.19
CA VAL A 230 7.96 -1.69 -8.88
C VAL A 230 6.80 -2.68 -9.02
N ILE A 231 5.61 -2.25 -8.63
CA ILE A 231 4.37 -2.99 -8.84
C ILE A 231 3.52 -2.24 -9.88
N GLU A 232 3.38 -2.84 -11.04
CA GLU A 232 2.57 -2.30 -12.14
C GLU A 232 1.10 -2.71 -11.94
N LEU A 233 0.26 -1.78 -11.51
CA LEU A 233 -1.14 -2.05 -11.15
C LEU A 233 -2.10 -1.97 -12.36
N GLU A 234 -1.61 -1.58 -13.55
CA GLU A 234 -2.43 -1.33 -14.75
C GLU A 234 -3.35 -2.50 -15.13
N SER A 235 -2.92 -3.74 -14.92
CA SER A 235 -3.70 -4.94 -15.24
C SER A 235 -4.75 -5.30 -14.19
N LEU A 236 -4.73 -4.64 -13.04
CA LEU A 236 -5.73 -4.83 -11.98
C LEU A 236 -6.93 -3.92 -12.19
N GLY A 237 -8.12 -4.40 -11.84
CA GLY A 237 -9.27 -3.51 -11.68
C GLY A 237 -9.06 -2.55 -10.48
N PRO A 238 -9.78 -1.42 -10.44
CA PRO A 238 -9.59 -0.40 -9.40
C PRO A 238 -9.62 -0.94 -7.97
N ASP A 239 -10.59 -1.76 -7.62
CA ASP A 239 -10.74 -2.32 -6.28
C ASP A 239 -9.57 -3.23 -5.90
N ALA A 240 -9.10 -4.07 -6.83
CA ALA A 240 -7.95 -4.95 -6.59
C ALA A 240 -6.63 -4.16 -6.50
N ALA A 241 -6.48 -3.10 -7.28
CA ALA A 241 -5.34 -2.20 -7.21
C ALA A 241 -5.31 -1.44 -5.87
N ASN A 242 -6.47 -0.95 -5.42
CA ASN A 242 -6.63 -0.30 -4.12
C ASN A 242 -6.34 -1.28 -2.98
N PHE A 243 -6.90 -2.49 -3.05
CA PHE A 243 -6.66 -3.54 -2.07
C PHE A 243 -5.16 -3.87 -1.96
N LEU A 244 -4.48 -4.10 -3.06
CA LEU A 244 -3.04 -4.39 -3.08
C LEU A 244 -2.22 -3.24 -2.52
N THR A 245 -2.54 -2.01 -2.91
CA THR A 245 -1.84 -0.80 -2.42
C THR A 245 -1.96 -0.66 -0.92
N LEU A 246 -3.18 -0.73 -0.39
CA LEU A 246 -3.43 -0.62 1.06
C LEU A 246 -2.82 -1.79 1.83
N LEU A 247 -2.87 -3.01 1.28
CA LEU A 247 -2.26 -4.19 1.88
C LEU A 247 -0.73 -4.03 2.01
N LEU A 248 -0.05 -3.62 0.95
CA LEU A 248 1.40 -3.43 0.97
C LEU A 248 1.83 -2.30 1.92
N MET A 249 1.11 -1.18 1.91
CA MET A 249 1.36 -0.09 2.85
C MET A 249 1.17 -0.54 4.30
N THR A 250 0.14 -1.36 4.56
CA THR A 250 -0.13 -1.94 5.87
C THR A 250 0.99 -2.88 6.32
N LEU A 251 1.40 -3.78 5.43
CA LEU A 251 2.47 -4.74 5.71
C LEU A 251 3.80 -4.05 6.03
N ILE A 252 4.18 -3.03 5.24
CA ILE A 252 5.38 -2.23 5.51
C ILE A 252 5.30 -1.55 6.89
N ARG A 253 4.14 -0.96 7.24
CA ARG A 253 3.91 -0.36 8.56
C ARG A 253 4.06 -1.38 9.69
N GLU A 254 3.45 -2.56 9.55
CA GLU A 254 3.53 -3.64 10.53
C GLU A 254 4.98 -4.11 10.73
N LEU A 255 5.73 -4.29 9.65
CA LEU A 255 7.15 -4.65 9.67
C LEU A 255 8.01 -3.60 10.38
N LEU A 256 7.79 -2.32 10.08
CA LEU A 256 8.53 -1.22 10.69
C LEU A 256 8.29 -1.14 12.20
N ARG A 257 7.07 -1.44 12.66
CA ARG A 257 6.74 -1.50 14.09
C ARG A 257 7.42 -2.66 14.80
N GLN A 258 7.54 -3.82 14.16
CA GLN A 258 8.22 -5.00 14.73
C GLN A 258 9.74 -4.85 14.77
N HIS A 259 10.30 -4.03 13.88
CA HIS A 259 11.73 -3.82 13.77
C HIS A 259 12.14 -2.37 14.06
N PRO A 260 11.91 -1.84 15.28
CA PRO A 260 12.33 -0.49 15.62
C PRO A 260 13.85 -0.39 15.53
N LYS A 261 14.35 0.52 14.70
CA LYS A 261 15.78 0.84 14.63
C LYS A 261 16.04 2.15 15.35
N ALA A 262 17.27 2.29 15.88
CA ALA A 262 17.73 3.57 16.40
C ALA A 262 17.54 4.70 15.39
N ALA A 263 17.20 5.88 15.87
CA ALA A 263 16.94 7.05 15.04
C ALA A 263 18.13 7.30 14.09
N GLN A 264 17.89 7.23 12.79
CA GLN A 264 18.84 7.66 11.76
C GLN A 264 18.26 8.91 11.11
N ASP A 265 19.14 9.80 10.63
CA ASP A 265 18.73 11.02 9.93
C ASP A 265 18.34 10.74 8.45
N ARG A 266 17.73 9.58 8.19
CA ARG A 266 17.29 9.18 6.85
C ARG A 266 16.13 8.19 6.92
N PRO A 267 15.29 8.09 5.86
CA PRO A 267 14.28 7.04 5.74
C PRO A 267 14.90 5.64 5.78
N ARG A 268 14.15 4.68 6.27
CA ARG A 268 14.50 3.25 6.24
C ARG A 268 14.07 2.59 4.94
N HIS A 269 12.93 3.04 4.43
CA HIS A 269 12.27 2.59 3.22
C HIS A 269 11.44 3.75 2.67
N VAL A 270 11.13 3.74 1.37
CA VAL A 270 10.33 4.79 0.73
C VAL A 270 9.27 4.18 -0.18
N ILE A 271 8.01 4.54 0.05
CA ILE A 271 6.91 4.20 -0.86
C ILE A 271 6.66 5.34 -1.82
N PHE A 272 6.66 5.05 -3.12
CA PHE A 272 6.24 5.97 -4.17
C PHE A 272 4.82 5.62 -4.60
N LEU A 273 3.91 6.58 -4.49
CA LEU A 273 2.50 6.43 -4.83
C LEU A 273 2.15 7.42 -5.95
N GLU A 274 1.91 6.92 -7.16
CA GLU A 274 1.44 7.73 -8.27
C GLU A 274 -0.09 7.75 -8.33
N GLU A 275 -0.63 8.86 -8.87
CA GLU A 275 -2.07 9.07 -9.10
C GLU A 275 -2.89 8.77 -7.83
N ALA A 276 -2.45 9.32 -6.70
CA ALA A 276 -3.03 9.06 -5.37
C ALA A 276 -4.52 9.40 -5.29
N HIS A 277 -5.04 10.25 -6.18
CA HIS A 277 -6.46 10.54 -6.29
C HIS A 277 -7.35 9.32 -6.59
N ASN A 278 -6.75 8.20 -7.01
CA ASN A 278 -7.48 6.93 -7.14
C ASN A 278 -7.84 6.33 -5.77
N LEU A 279 -7.00 6.56 -4.76
CA LEU A 279 -7.15 6.05 -3.39
C LEU A 279 -7.71 7.10 -2.42
N ILE A 280 -7.30 8.36 -2.60
CA ILE A 280 -7.57 9.46 -1.69
C ILE A 280 -8.53 10.43 -2.37
N GLY A 281 -9.53 10.90 -1.66
CA GLY A 281 -10.47 11.88 -2.19
C GLY A 281 -11.15 12.69 -1.08
N PRO A 282 -11.88 13.76 -1.44
CA PRO A 282 -12.59 14.59 -0.48
C PRO A 282 -13.61 13.75 0.27
N SER A 283 -13.55 13.79 1.60
CA SER A 283 -14.52 13.12 2.47
C SER A 283 -15.66 14.07 2.80
N THR A 284 -16.90 13.70 2.45
CA THR A 284 -18.11 14.35 2.98
C THR A 284 -18.74 13.44 4.02
N VAL A 285 -19.42 14.03 5.01
CA VAL A 285 -20.12 13.25 6.06
C VAL A 285 -21.12 12.26 5.45
N ALA A 286 -21.82 12.67 4.39
CA ALA A 286 -22.79 11.82 3.68
C ALA A 286 -22.14 10.59 3.03
N ASN A 287 -20.93 10.73 2.50
CA ASN A 287 -20.20 9.62 1.89
C ASN A 287 -19.69 8.63 2.93
N ALA A 288 -19.25 9.12 4.11
CA ALA A 288 -18.80 8.26 5.20
C ALA A 288 -19.90 7.34 5.73
N GLU A 289 -21.14 7.85 5.82
CA GLU A 289 -22.30 7.08 6.28
C GLU A 289 -22.72 6.00 5.25
N ASN A 290 -22.43 6.22 3.98
CA ASN A 290 -22.77 5.29 2.89
C ASN A 290 -21.73 4.18 2.65
N GLY A 291 -20.66 4.09 3.46
CA GLY A 291 -19.61 3.06 3.33
C GLY A 291 -18.71 3.25 2.10
N ASP A 292 -18.51 4.49 1.66
CA ASP A 292 -17.65 4.84 0.53
C ASP A 292 -16.21 4.43 0.82
N ALA A 293 -15.68 3.49 0.03
CA ALA A 293 -14.32 2.96 0.17
C ALA A 293 -13.26 4.08 0.07
N LYS A 294 -13.50 5.09 -0.75
CA LYS A 294 -12.57 6.21 -0.92
C LYS A 294 -12.46 7.07 0.33
N VAL A 295 -13.53 7.23 1.09
CA VAL A 295 -13.52 7.90 2.40
C VAL A 295 -12.78 7.06 3.42
N ALA A 296 -13.03 5.76 3.46
CA ALA A 296 -12.35 4.84 4.36
C ALA A 296 -10.84 4.78 4.06
N SER A 297 -10.44 4.64 2.79
CA SER A 297 -9.03 4.63 2.39
C SER A 297 -8.33 5.96 2.69
N THR A 298 -8.99 7.10 2.45
CA THR A 298 -8.44 8.42 2.80
C THR A 298 -8.15 8.51 4.29
N LYS A 299 -9.13 8.20 5.13
CA LYS A 299 -8.96 8.20 6.59
C LYS A 299 -7.83 7.27 7.02
N TYR A 300 -7.77 6.08 6.46
CA TYR A 300 -6.75 5.09 6.76
C TYR A 300 -5.35 5.60 6.38
N ILE A 301 -5.17 6.12 5.17
CA ILE A 301 -3.88 6.65 4.68
C ILE A 301 -3.44 7.87 5.51
N VAL A 302 -4.33 8.80 5.82
CA VAL A 302 -4.00 9.98 6.64
C VAL A 302 -3.50 9.57 8.02
N ASN A 303 -4.18 8.63 8.67
CA ASN A 303 -3.73 8.10 9.95
C ASN A 303 -2.38 7.39 9.83
N MET A 304 -2.20 6.60 8.78
CA MET A 304 -0.95 5.90 8.50
C MET A 304 0.21 6.86 8.28
N LEU A 305 0.05 7.94 7.50
CA LEU A 305 1.09 8.95 7.27
C LEU A 305 1.64 9.51 8.58
N ALA A 306 0.77 9.83 9.53
CA ALA A 306 1.18 10.34 10.84
C ALA A 306 2.01 9.30 11.63
N GLU A 307 1.62 8.03 11.58
CA GLU A 307 2.28 6.94 12.29
C GLU A 307 3.63 6.57 11.65
N VAL A 308 3.67 6.34 10.34
CA VAL A 308 4.87 5.82 9.66
C VAL A 308 6.00 6.83 9.62
N ARG A 309 5.70 8.13 9.73
CA ARG A 309 6.71 9.17 9.92
C ARG A 309 7.60 8.91 11.15
N ALA A 310 6.98 8.52 12.27
CA ALA A 310 7.72 8.18 13.50
C ALA A 310 8.57 6.91 13.31
N LEU A 311 8.17 6.02 12.40
CA LEU A 311 8.85 4.78 12.05
C LEU A 311 9.95 4.97 10.98
N ARG A 312 10.17 6.21 10.51
CA ARG A 312 11.12 6.56 9.44
C ARG A 312 10.78 5.93 8.09
N GLU A 313 9.50 5.71 7.83
CA GLU A 313 9.00 5.45 6.50
C GLU A 313 8.69 6.77 5.79
N ALA A 314 9.15 6.91 4.56
CA ALA A 314 8.79 8.05 3.73
C ALA A 314 7.74 7.62 2.69
N ILE A 315 6.77 8.47 2.44
CA ILE A 315 5.81 8.31 1.34
C ILE A 315 5.98 9.51 0.42
N VAL A 316 6.24 9.23 -0.85
CA VAL A 316 6.35 10.23 -1.92
C VAL A 316 5.13 10.08 -2.82
N ILE A 317 4.27 11.08 -2.80
CA ILE A 317 3.03 11.09 -3.57
C ILE A 317 3.23 11.93 -4.82
N ALA A 318 2.86 11.40 -5.99
CA ALA A 318 2.77 12.18 -7.22
C ALA A 318 1.31 12.26 -7.68
N ASP A 319 0.81 13.49 -7.90
CA ASP A 319 -0.56 13.68 -8.35
C ASP A 319 -0.70 14.85 -9.33
N GLN A 320 -1.74 14.79 -10.17
CA GLN A 320 -2.09 15.83 -11.13
C GLN A 320 -3.09 16.82 -10.57
N LEU A 321 -3.89 16.40 -9.59
CA LEU A 321 -4.98 17.17 -9.00
C LEU A 321 -4.77 17.34 -7.48
N PRO A 322 -3.83 18.18 -7.04
CA PRO A 322 -3.56 18.37 -5.62
C PRO A 322 -4.77 18.87 -4.83
N THR A 323 -5.74 19.52 -5.50
CA THR A 323 -7.02 19.93 -4.89
C THR A 323 -7.95 18.76 -4.57
N GLY A 324 -7.74 17.60 -5.17
CA GLY A 324 -8.46 16.37 -4.85
C GLY A 324 -7.91 15.63 -3.63
N LEU A 325 -6.74 16.08 -3.12
CA LEU A 325 -6.07 15.50 -1.94
C LEU A 325 -6.23 16.38 -0.69
N ALA A 326 -6.87 17.55 -0.82
CA ALA A 326 -7.02 18.54 0.26
C ALA A 326 -8.35 18.38 1.00
#